data_7ae80c532c59ce575d7176ba5b14ef2b
#
_entry.id   7ae80c532c59ce575d7176ba5b14ef2b
#
_cell.length_a   1.000
_cell.length_b   1.000
_cell.length_c   1.000
_cell.angle_alpha   90.00
_cell.angle_beta   90.00
_cell.angle_gamma   90.00
#
_symmetry.space_group_name_H-M   'P 1'
#
loop_
_entity.id
_entity.type
_entity.pdbx_description
1 polymer ?
#
loop_
_entity_poly.entity_id
_entity_poly.type
_entity_poly.pdbx_seq_one_letter_code
_entity_poly.pdbx_strand_id
1 'polypeptide(L)' 'DEESSVDVYSVSGVRVRSGVKVAGALDGLPKGIYIVNGKKILK' A
#
# COMPACT_ATOMS: atom_id res chain seq x y z
N ASP A 1 -7.15 0.30 -13.54
CA ASP A 1 -8.53 0.19 -13.12
C ASP A 1 -8.69 0.51 -11.64
N GLU A 2 -9.51 1.49 -11.30
CA GLU A 2 -9.66 1.93 -9.91
C GLU A 2 -10.30 0.88 -9.02
N GLU A 3 -10.91 -0.14 -9.62
CA GLU A 3 -11.49 -1.24 -8.86
C GLU A 3 -10.48 -2.34 -8.57
N SER A 4 -9.30 -2.23 -9.10
CA SER A 4 -8.28 -3.25 -8.90
C SER A 4 -7.78 -3.27 -7.47
N SER A 5 -7.53 -4.45 -6.96
CA SER A 5 -6.93 -4.63 -5.63
C SER A 5 -5.41 -4.57 -5.74
N VAL A 6 -4.78 -4.05 -4.71
CA VAL A 6 -3.33 -3.97 -4.66
C VAL A 6 -2.83 -4.48 -3.33
N ASP A 7 -1.56 -4.85 -3.29
CA ASP A 7 -0.88 -5.20 -2.06
C ASP A 7 -0.02 -4.03 -1.61
N VAL A 8 0.11 -3.88 -0.30
CA VAL A 8 0.92 -2.82 0.28
C VAL A 8 2.06 -3.46 1.06
N TYR A 9 3.27 -3.01 0.78
CA TYR A 9 4.47 -3.48 1.46
C TYR A 9 5.12 -2.32 2.20
N SER A 10 5.77 -2.63 3.30
CA SER A 10 6.59 -1.65 4.00
C SER A 10 7.88 -1.43 3.21
N VAL A 11 8.62 -0.38 3.58
CA VAL A 11 9.88 -0.08 2.90
C VAL A 11 10.89 -1.22 3.05
N SER A 12 10.75 -2.04 4.08
CA SER A 12 11.64 -3.18 4.29
C SER A 12 11.20 -4.43 3.52
N GLY A 13 10.09 -4.35 2.78
CA GLY A 13 9.64 -5.46 1.96
C GLY A 13 8.60 -6.36 2.61
N VAL A 14 8.17 -6.04 3.81
CA VAL A 14 7.16 -6.84 4.51
C VAL A 14 5.78 -6.44 4.02
N ARG A 15 4.99 -7.44 3.59
CA ARG A 15 3.63 -7.16 3.16
C ARG A 15 2.75 -6.81 4.36
N VAL A 16 2.21 -5.59 4.37
CA VAL A 16 1.38 -5.12 5.47
C VAL A 16 -0.10 -5.16 5.15
N ARG A 17 -0.46 -5.17 3.87
CA ARG A 17 -1.84 -5.31 3.45
C ARG A 17 -1.92 -6.08 2.15
N SER A 18 -3.04 -6.73 1.93
CA SER A 18 -3.24 -7.54 0.75
C SER A 18 -4.68 -7.37 0.28
N GLY A 19 -4.86 -7.23 -1.03
CA GLY A 19 -6.18 -7.20 -1.62
C GLY A 19 -7.01 -5.98 -1.23
N VAL A 20 -6.37 -4.81 -1.10
CA VAL A 20 -7.06 -3.58 -0.76
C VAL A 20 -7.16 -2.69 -1.98
N LYS A 21 -8.17 -1.84 -2.00
CA LYS A 21 -8.33 -0.88 -3.08
C LYS A 21 -7.31 0.23 -2.97
N VAL A 22 -6.87 0.73 -4.12
CA VAL A 22 -5.87 1.79 -4.17
C VAL A 22 -6.27 3.01 -3.35
N ALA A 23 -7.54 3.39 -3.43
CA ALA A 23 -7.99 4.61 -2.77
C ALA A 23 -7.83 4.57 -1.25
N GLY A 24 -7.91 3.39 -0.64
CA GLY A 24 -7.79 3.27 0.81
C GLY A 24 -6.61 2.45 1.26
N ALA A 25 -5.63 2.24 0.37
CA ALA A 25 -4.57 1.27 0.64
C ALA A 25 -3.73 1.62 1.86
N LEU A 26 -3.55 2.90 2.16
CA LEU A 26 -2.72 3.33 3.27
C LEU A 26 -3.52 3.77 4.49
N ASP A 27 -4.83 3.68 4.45
CA ASP A 27 -5.67 4.09 5.57
C ASP A 27 -5.37 3.26 6.82
N GLY A 28 -5.24 3.94 7.94
CA GLY A 28 -5.01 3.27 9.22
C GLY A 28 -3.57 2.87 9.45
N LEU A 29 -2.68 3.10 8.50
CA LEU A 29 -1.27 2.77 8.67
C LEU A 29 -0.51 3.97 9.25
N PRO A 30 0.53 3.74 10.05
CA PRO A 30 1.36 4.85 10.54
C PRO A 30 2.08 5.53 9.38
N LYS A 31 2.53 6.75 9.63
CA LYS A 31 3.29 7.49 8.62
C LYS A 31 4.57 6.75 8.29
N GLY A 32 4.96 6.82 7.04
CA GLY A 32 6.17 6.16 6.59
C GLY A 32 6.14 5.93 5.10
N ILE A 33 7.11 5.19 4.61
CA ILE A 33 7.23 4.88 3.19
C ILE A 33 6.66 3.49 2.95
N TYR A 34 5.80 3.38 1.94
CA TYR A 34 5.15 2.12 1.59
C TYR A 34 5.27 1.88 0.10
N ILE A 35 5.23 0.61 -0.27
CA ILE A 35 5.23 0.21 -1.67
C ILE A 35 3.81 -0.23 -2.01
N VAL A 36 3.18 0.47 -2.91
CA VAL A 36 1.82 0.19 -3.33
C VAL A 36 1.82 -0.05 -4.82
N ASN A 37 1.41 -1.24 -5.23
CA ASN A 37 1.35 -1.61 -6.63
C ASN A 37 2.71 -1.38 -7.33
N GLY A 38 3.79 -1.69 -6.63
CA GLY A 38 5.14 -1.53 -7.16
C GLY A 38 5.68 -0.11 -7.13
N LYS A 39 4.96 0.82 -6.53
CA LYS A 39 5.38 2.22 -6.46
C LYS A 39 5.65 2.62 -5.01
N LYS A 40 6.72 3.37 -4.81
CA LYS A 40 7.07 3.87 -3.48
C LYS A 40 6.23 5.11 -3.18
N ILE A 41 5.52 5.08 -2.07
CA ILE A 41 4.61 6.15 -1.68
C ILE A 41 4.93 6.58 -0.26
N LEU A 42 4.98 7.88 -0.04
CA LEU A 42 5.18 8.45 1.28
C LEU A 42 3.82 8.80 1.88
N LYS A 43 3.58 8.27 3.06
CA LYS A 43 2.36 8.61 3.77
C LYS A 43 2.57 9.76 4.76
#